data_e04166b678883a6b182c9a9c3785d2dd
#
_entry.id   e04166b678883a6b182c9a9c3785d2dd
#
_cell.length_a   1.000
_cell.length_b   1.000
_cell.length_c   1.000
_cell.angle_alpha   90.00
_cell.angle_beta   90.00
_cell.angle_gamma   90.00
#
_symmetry.space_group_name_H-M   'P 1'
#
loop_
_entity.id
_entity.type
_entity.pdbx_description
1 polymer ?
#
loop_
_entity_poly.entity_id
_entity_poly.type
_entity_poly.pdbx_seq_one_letter_code
_entity_poly.pdbx_strand_id
1 'polypeptide(L)'
;MNSLSINLKDKTTLPKIIFGVAALVLAVDPVLWLVRTWGDPSYDSSGFIVFCVCAGIFLWSITSDKESHKVNLRLPLLLLTVSSLTRLVGQVLAINVIGAITLVLDVYAIGHLAAVGSRKRPISPGWLAICFAFSLPLERIIQRTIGYGLQSVSADGACLVLENIFDNVRCNGIRILINHQDVLVDLPCSGARALILVLLFYSACMSVCRPGLAKGVIGFGITLLSGVLVNVLRIIFLATGIAYPDYFMGIDVMQTPWHDLSGLVFLAIGCLPVIYWALLVYNPNPFQGSSNKKNQKQIDKPLLPINPLYQALGFLVIAFVVINLPRTPIDVAKPNIKISLPSWIHGHIAAPVPLFPKEKAYFIKYGGAAAKAIYGEHGLLIVKTSAPLRHLHSPEACLRGLGFDVQYKGVSHKILPTAIYKATASDGTSYRVAVSFVSSHGHVVSNVSEAVWN
;
A
#
# COMPACT_ATOMS: atom_id res chain seq x y z
N MET A 1 40.14 11.53 -0.95
CA MET A 1 39.63 10.93 0.30
C MET A 1 40.02 11.84 1.45
N ASN A 2 39.17 12.82 1.80
CA ASN A 2 39.41 13.65 2.98
C ASN A 2 38.89 12.86 4.18
N SER A 3 39.84 12.44 5.05
CA SER A 3 39.56 11.80 6.32
C SER A 3 38.63 12.71 7.15
N LEU A 4 37.46 12.17 7.53
CA LEU A 4 36.60 12.75 8.55
C LEU A 4 37.36 12.71 9.89
N SER A 5 38.24 13.67 10.13
CA SER A 5 38.82 13.87 11.45
C SER A 5 37.73 14.41 12.37
N ILE A 6 37.10 13.54 13.13
CA ILE A 6 36.16 13.90 14.18
C ILE A 6 36.96 14.58 15.26
N ASN A 7 36.83 15.90 15.36
CA ASN A 7 37.50 16.68 16.36
C ASN A 7 36.82 16.50 17.72
N LEU A 8 37.21 15.46 18.46
CA LEU A 8 36.66 15.08 19.78
C LEU A 8 36.88 16.15 20.87
N LYS A 9 37.68 17.19 20.60
CA LYS A 9 37.92 18.30 21.53
C LYS A 9 36.79 19.33 21.59
N ASP A 10 35.84 19.29 20.64
CA ASP A 10 34.67 20.17 20.69
C ASP A 10 33.61 19.59 21.64
N LYS A 11 33.33 20.31 22.75
CA LYS A 11 32.35 19.94 23.78
C LYS A 11 30.94 19.64 23.22
N THR A 12 30.67 20.01 21.96
CA THR A 12 29.34 19.78 21.31
C THR A 12 29.32 18.50 20.47
N THR A 13 30.45 17.86 20.20
CA THR A 13 30.55 16.68 19.32
C THR A 13 30.05 15.41 20.01
N LEU A 14 30.46 15.20 21.26
CA LEU A 14 30.07 14.00 22.03
C LEU A 14 28.54 13.87 22.24
N PRO A 15 27.79 14.90 22.66
CA PRO A 15 26.33 14.83 22.76
C PRO A 15 25.66 14.50 21.43
N LYS A 16 26.16 15.02 20.31
CA LYS A 16 25.60 14.73 18.97
C LYS A 16 25.79 13.27 18.57
N ILE A 17 26.95 12.70 18.89
CA ILE A 17 27.23 11.28 18.63
C ILE A 17 26.31 10.40 19.49
N ILE A 18 26.20 10.66 20.79
CA ILE A 18 25.36 9.90 21.71
C ILE A 18 23.89 9.96 21.25
N PHE A 19 23.40 11.16 20.90
CA PHE A 19 22.04 11.34 20.36
C PHE A 19 21.82 10.57 19.06
N GLY A 20 22.80 10.62 18.14
CA GLY A 20 22.74 9.86 16.88
C GLY A 20 22.70 8.35 17.10
N VAL A 21 23.52 7.83 18.02
CA VAL A 21 23.51 6.41 18.40
C VAL A 21 22.18 6.02 19.00
N ALA A 22 21.63 6.81 19.91
CA ALA A 22 20.32 6.54 20.53
C ALA A 22 19.19 6.54 19.48
N ALA A 23 19.21 7.47 18.53
CA ALA A 23 18.23 7.51 17.44
C ALA A 23 18.36 6.29 16.51
N LEU A 24 19.57 5.85 16.20
CA LEU A 24 19.81 4.62 15.45
C LEU A 24 19.30 3.38 16.18
N VAL A 25 19.61 3.27 17.48
CA VAL A 25 19.14 2.17 18.32
C VAL A 25 17.60 2.09 18.29
N LEU A 26 16.91 3.22 18.45
CA LEU A 26 15.45 3.29 18.34
C LEU A 26 14.92 2.98 16.92
N ALA A 27 15.72 3.19 15.86
CA ALA A 27 15.35 2.87 14.50
C ALA A 27 15.40 1.37 14.16
N VAL A 28 16.19 0.59 14.92
CA VAL A 28 16.44 -0.84 14.61
C VAL A 28 15.15 -1.62 14.43
N ASP A 29 14.24 -1.53 15.38
CA ASP A 29 13.00 -2.31 15.33
C ASP A 29 12.05 -1.92 14.20
N PRO A 30 11.74 -0.63 13.96
CA PRO A 30 10.95 -0.22 12.82
C PRO A 30 11.58 -0.66 11.48
N VAL A 31 12.90 -0.56 11.36
CA VAL A 31 13.62 -1.00 10.16
C VAL A 31 13.52 -2.52 9.99
N LEU A 32 13.79 -3.30 11.03
CA LEU A 32 13.68 -4.76 10.96
C LEU A 32 12.25 -5.21 10.65
N TRP A 33 11.25 -4.56 11.25
CA TRP A 33 9.86 -4.84 10.91
C TRP A 33 9.57 -4.50 9.44
N LEU A 34 10.02 -3.36 8.94
CA LEU A 34 9.81 -2.94 7.56
C LEU A 34 10.47 -3.92 6.58
N VAL A 35 11.72 -4.32 6.83
CA VAL A 35 12.45 -5.30 6.01
C VAL A 35 11.72 -6.65 6.00
N ARG A 36 11.19 -7.09 7.14
CA ARG A 36 10.37 -8.32 7.22
C ARG A 36 9.09 -8.20 6.39
N THR A 37 8.43 -7.03 6.38
CA THR A 37 7.23 -6.83 5.56
C THR A 37 7.54 -6.85 4.07
N TRP A 38 8.73 -6.45 3.65
CA TRP A 38 9.15 -6.53 2.24
C TRP A 38 9.39 -7.98 1.78
N GLY A 39 9.85 -8.84 2.69
CA GLY A 39 10.10 -10.26 2.41
C GLY A 39 8.88 -11.18 2.63
N ASP A 40 7.81 -10.69 3.25
CA ASP A 40 6.61 -11.48 3.52
C ASP A 40 5.63 -11.40 2.33
N PRO A 41 5.42 -12.51 1.58
CA PRO A 41 4.50 -12.54 0.44
C PRO A 41 3.09 -12.08 0.79
N SER A 42 2.71 -12.17 2.07
CA SER A 42 1.38 -11.74 2.51
C SER A 42 1.18 -10.23 2.43
N TYR A 43 2.23 -9.42 2.35
CA TYR A 43 2.13 -7.97 2.18
C TYR A 43 2.16 -7.53 0.71
N ASP A 44 2.59 -8.40 -0.20
CA ASP A 44 2.74 -8.09 -1.65
C ASP A 44 3.40 -6.72 -1.88
N SER A 45 4.49 -6.46 -1.13
CA SER A 45 5.07 -5.13 -1.00
C SER A 45 6.19 -4.89 -2.00
N SER A 46 6.10 -3.82 -2.77
CA SER A 46 7.20 -3.30 -3.60
C SER A 46 8.21 -2.46 -2.80
N GLY A 47 8.12 -2.45 -1.46
CA GLY A 47 8.85 -1.54 -0.59
C GLY A 47 10.37 -1.59 -0.72
N PHE A 48 10.94 -2.77 -0.98
CA PHE A 48 12.38 -2.90 -1.21
C PHE A 48 12.84 -2.15 -2.48
N ILE A 49 12.07 -2.23 -3.56
CA ILE A 49 12.38 -1.51 -4.81
C ILE A 49 12.31 0.01 -4.56
N VAL A 50 11.29 0.46 -3.84
CA VAL A 50 11.13 1.88 -3.46
C VAL A 50 12.32 2.36 -2.64
N PHE A 51 12.75 1.56 -1.65
CA PHE A 51 13.93 1.85 -0.86
C PHE A 51 15.19 2.00 -1.74
N CYS A 52 15.39 1.08 -2.70
CA CYS A 52 16.51 1.17 -3.64
C CYS A 52 16.47 2.44 -4.50
N VAL A 53 15.28 2.85 -4.96
CA VAL A 53 15.11 4.11 -5.71
C VAL A 53 15.46 5.32 -4.83
N CYS A 54 14.95 5.38 -3.60
CA CYS A 54 15.25 6.46 -2.67
C CYS A 54 16.74 6.51 -2.33
N ALA A 55 17.34 5.36 -2.05
CA ALA A 55 18.77 5.26 -1.78
C ALA A 55 19.61 5.70 -2.99
N GLY A 56 19.22 5.30 -4.20
CA GLY A 56 19.87 5.73 -5.45
C GLY A 56 19.84 7.24 -5.64
N ILE A 57 18.66 7.87 -5.48
CA ILE A 57 18.49 9.32 -5.56
C ILE A 57 19.32 10.03 -4.49
N PHE A 58 19.31 9.53 -3.26
CA PHE A 58 20.09 10.07 -2.15
C PHE A 58 21.58 9.96 -2.43
N LEU A 59 22.08 8.78 -2.82
CA LEU A 59 23.49 8.55 -3.16
C LEU A 59 23.93 9.42 -4.33
N TRP A 60 23.12 9.55 -5.37
CA TRP A 60 23.39 10.42 -6.51
C TRP A 60 23.60 11.88 -6.08
N SER A 61 22.83 12.36 -5.10
CA SER A 61 23.00 13.69 -4.54
C SER A 61 24.24 13.80 -3.66
N ILE A 62 24.47 12.88 -2.70
CA ILE A 62 25.55 12.99 -1.70
C ILE A 62 26.94 12.79 -2.30
N THR A 63 27.06 12.10 -3.43
CA THR A 63 28.33 11.95 -4.17
C THR A 63 28.74 13.24 -4.88
N SER A 64 27.88 14.24 -4.98
CA SER A 64 28.23 15.55 -5.53
C SER A 64 28.83 16.48 -4.47
N ASP A 65 29.65 17.45 -4.91
CA ASP A 65 30.26 18.41 -4.02
C ASP A 65 29.21 19.23 -3.27
N LYS A 66 29.52 19.52 -2.01
CA LYS A 66 28.70 20.39 -1.16
C LYS A 66 29.04 21.84 -1.45
N GLU A 67 28.07 22.66 -1.77
CA GLU A 67 28.24 24.09 -1.77
C GLU A 67 28.26 24.63 -0.32
N SER A 68 29.12 25.65 -0.09
CA SER A 68 29.44 26.17 1.26
C SER A 68 28.23 26.90 1.90
N HIS A 69 27.22 26.16 2.34
CA HIS A 69 26.11 26.71 3.12
C HIS A 69 26.13 26.12 4.54
N LYS A 70 25.98 26.98 5.54
CA LYS A 70 25.80 26.55 6.94
C LYS A 70 24.47 25.80 7.07
N VAL A 71 24.53 24.53 7.39
CA VAL A 71 23.35 23.69 7.63
C VAL A 71 22.73 24.09 8.96
N ASN A 72 21.45 24.43 8.94
CA ASN A 72 20.69 24.63 10.18
C ASN A 72 20.39 23.27 10.81
N LEU A 73 21.07 22.94 11.90
CA LEU A 73 20.92 21.65 12.59
C LEU A 73 19.68 21.57 13.48
N ARG A 74 19.00 22.70 13.77
CA ARG A 74 17.84 22.72 14.70
C ARG A 74 16.68 21.89 14.21
N LEU A 75 16.27 22.10 12.94
CA LEU A 75 15.15 21.37 12.34
C LEU A 75 15.40 19.85 12.30
N PRO A 76 16.53 19.34 11.76
CA PRO A 76 16.81 17.91 11.77
C PRO A 76 16.80 17.29 13.16
N LEU A 77 17.42 17.93 14.14
CA LEU A 77 17.47 17.43 15.52
C LEU A 77 16.07 17.41 16.17
N LEU A 78 15.26 18.45 15.93
CA LEU A 78 13.87 18.46 16.39
C LEU A 78 13.06 17.31 15.78
N LEU A 79 13.19 17.10 14.46
CA LEU A 79 12.49 16.01 13.76
C LEU A 79 12.90 14.63 14.28
N LEU A 80 14.19 14.39 14.48
CA LEU A 80 14.69 13.14 15.04
C LEU A 80 14.21 12.94 16.50
N THR A 81 14.09 14.01 17.28
CA THR A 81 13.54 13.94 18.64
C THR A 81 12.07 13.57 18.60
N VAL A 82 11.27 14.25 17.77
CA VAL A 82 9.83 13.95 17.59
C VAL A 82 9.65 12.52 17.08
N SER A 83 10.40 12.11 16.09
CA SER A 83 10.41 10.75 15.56
C SER A 83 10.68 9.72 16.65
N SER A 84 11.69 9.95 17.48
CA SER A 84 12.06 9.03 18.56
C SER A 84 11.01 8.96 19.69
N LEU A 85 10.41 10.09 20.06
CA LEU A 85 9.30 10.10 21.04
C LEU A 85 8.07 9.38 20.49
N THR A 86 7.74 9.59 19.23
CA THR A 86 6.64 8.87 18.57
C THR A 86 6.90 7.37 18.50
N ARG A 87 8.14 6.94 18.25
CA ARG A 87 8.52 5.53 18.33
C ARG A 87 8.35 4.95 19.72
N LEU A 88 8.72 5.70 20.75
CA LEU A 88 8.48 5.30 22.14
C LEU A 88 7.01 4.96 22.35
N VAL A 89 6.10 5.84 21.92
CA VAL A 89 4.66 5.60 21.99
C VAL A 89 4.25 4.36 21.20
N GLY A 90 4.73 4.22 19.96
CA GLY A 90 4.44 3.06 19.12
C GLY A 90 4.92 1.75 19.74
N GLN A 91 6.05 1.76 20.45
CA GLN A 91 6.56 0.57 21.13
C GLN A 91 5.78 0.22 22.38
N VAL A 92 5.43 1.21 23.21
CA VAL A 92 4.59 1.01 24.40
C VAL A 92 3.22 0.46 24.02
N LEU A 93 2.63 0.96 22.92
CA LEU A 93 1.36 0.48 22.37
C LEU A 93 1.50 -0.82 21.56
N ALA A 94 2.72 -1.29 21.30
CA ALA A 94 3.03 -2.42 20.43
C ALA A 94 2.49 -2.28 18.98
N ILE A 95 2.42 -1.05 18.45
CA ILE A 95 1.93 -0.73 17.11
C ILE A 95 3.11 -0.47 16.17
N ASN A 96 3.51 -1.47 15.40
CA ASN A 96 4.68 -1.39 14.50
C ASN A 96 4.55 -0.33 13.40
N VAL A 97 3.32 -0.06 12.92
CA VAL A 97 3.06 0.92 11.85
C VAL A 97 3.46 2.34 12.30
N ILE A 98 3.25 2.70 13.57
CA ILE A 98 3.67 4.00 14.11
C ILE A 98 5.19 4.15 13.99
N GLY A 99 5.94 3.11 14.37
CA GLY A 99 7.39 3.09 14.22
C GLY A 99 7.84 3.24 12.77
N ALA A 100 7.16 2.58 11.82
CA ALA A 100 7.49 2.66 10.40
C ALA A 100 7.22 4.05 9.82
N ILE A 101 6.12 4.70 10.20
CA ILE A 101 5.81 6.08 9.77
C ILE A 101 6.90 7.05 10.23
N THR A 102 7.47 6.85 11.41
CA THR A 102 8.55 7.73 11.90
C THR A 102 9.83 7.64 11.08
N LEU A 103 10.07 6.54 10.36
CA LEU A 103 11.20 6.44 9.43
C LEU A 103 11.10 7.46 8.27
N VAL A 104 9.89 7.85 7.88
CA VAL A 104 9.68 8.91 6.87
C VAL A 104 10.21 10.26 7.39
N LEU A 105 9.94 10.57 8.67
CA LEU A 105 10.49 11.77 9.32
C LEU A 105 12.01 11.70 9.43
N ASP A 106 12.56 10.52 9.67
CA ASP A 106 14.02 10.34 9.73
C ASP A 106 14.67 10.57 8.37
N VAL A 107 14.08 10.05 7.29
CA VAL A 107 14.59 10.30 5.92
C VAL A 107 14.59 11.81 5.62
N TYR A 108 13.54 12.53 6.02
CA TYR A 108 13.47 13.97 5.90
C TYR A 108 14.58 14.67 6.70
N ALA A 109 14.75 14.28 7.97
CA ALA A 109 15.79 14.83 8.85
C ALA A 109 17.21 14.53 8.33
N ILE A 110 17.47 13.29 7.89
CA ILE A 110 18.74 12.86 7.32
C ILE A 110 19.05 13.64 6.04
N GLY A 111 18.05 13.86 5.19
CA GLY A 111 18.21 14.69 3.98
C GLY A 111 18.66 16.11 4.30
N HIS A 112 18.13 16.72 5.36
CA HIS A 112 18.58 18.02 5.85
C HIS A 112 19.98 17.97 6.46
N LEU A 113 20.29 16.95 7.27
CA LEU A 113 21.64 16.78 7.86
C LEU A 113 22.72 16.59 6.78
N ALA A 114 22.40 15.81 5.73
CA ALA A 114 23.27 15.59 4.59
C ALA A 114 23.35 16.80 3.65
N ALA A 115 22.56 17.85 3.92
CA ALA A 115 22.46 19.06 3.09
C ALA A 115 22.18 18.76 1.61
N VAL A 116 21.32 17.75 1.33
CA VAL A 116 21.08 17.31 -0.05
C VAL A 116 20.47 18.42 -0.93
N GLY A 117 19.79 19.39 -0.34
CA GLY A 117 19.25 20.56 -1.05
C GLY A 117 20.30 21.60 -1.44
N SER A 118 21.53 21.53 -0.88
CA SER A 118 22.61 22.51 -1.07
C SER A 118 23.85 21.86 -1.71
N ARG A 119 23.64 20.94 -2.62
CA ARG A 119 24.70 20.22 -3.35
C ARG A 119 24.65 20.57 -4.83
N LYS A 120 25.70 20.26 -5.58
CA LYS A 120 25.73 20.43 -7.05
C LYS A 120 24.60 19.63 -7.74
N ARG A 121 24.22 18.47 -7.16
CA ARG A 121 23.06 17.68 -7.57
C ARG A 121 21.99 17.76 -6.47
N PRO A 122 21.29 18.88 -6.39
CA PRO A 122 20.39 19.13 -5.29
C PRO A 122 19.08 18.35 -5.45
N ILE A 123 18.58 17.81 -4.34
CA ILE A 123 17.28 17.15 -4.27
C ILE A 123 16.45 17.72 -3.13
N SER A 124 15.13 17.53 -3.19
CA SER A 124 14.21 17.95 -2.13
C SER A 124 14.13 16.88 -1.04
N PRO A 125 14.55 17.16 0.22
CA PRO A 125 14.41 16.21 1.31
C PRO A 125 12.96 15.80 1.57
N GLY A 126 12.00 16.75 1.39
CA GLY A 126 10.58 16.48 1.61
C GLY A 126 10.01 15.51 0.60
N TRP A 127 10.27 15.71 -0.69
CA TRP A 127 9.81 14.79 -1.73
C TRP A 127 10.51 13.43 -1.65
N LEU A 128 11.79 13.40 -1.23
CA LEU A 128 12.48 12.14 -0.95
C LEU A 128 11.82 11.36 0.20
N ALA A 129 11.41 12.05 1.26
CA ALA A 129 10.70 11.43 2.37
C ALA A 129 9.30 10.92 1.95
N ILE A 130 8.58 11.68 1.12
CA ILE A 130 7.30 11.23 0.53
C ILE A 130 7.54 10.01 -0.37
N CYS A 131 8.58 10.01 -1.20
CA CYS A 131 8.96 8.85 -1.99
C CYS A 131 9.23 7.63 -1.10
N PHE A 132 10.00 7.79 -0.02
CA PHE A 132 10.26 6.73 0.94
C PHE A 132 8.98 6.22 1.64
N ALA A 133 7.97 7.07 1.84
CA ALA A 133 6.70 6.63 2.44
C ALA A 133 6.04 5.49 1.64
N PHE A 134 6.26 5.41 0.33
CA PHE A 134 5.78 4.30 -0.50
C PHE A 134 6.53 2.97 -0.26
N SER A 135 7.63 2.97 0.52
CA SER A 135 8.26 1.73 0.98
C SER A 135 7.51 1.06 2.13
N LEU A 136 6.61 1.79 2.77
CA LEU A 136 5.71 1.26 3.80
C LEU A 136 4.65 0.35 3.14
N PRO A 137 4.07 -0.60 3.87
CA PRO A 137 3.02 -1.48 3.33
C PRO A 137 1.68 -0.75 3.15
N LEU A 138 1.70 0.35 2.39
CA LEU A 138 0.55 1.24 2.16
C LEU A 138 -0.50 0.60 1.26
N GLU A 139 -0.12 -0.33 0.38
CA GLU A 139 -1.04 -0.92 -0.60
C GLU A 139 -2.29 -1.49 0.07
N ARG A 140 -2.13 -2.23 1.15
CA ARG A 140 -3.26 -2.77 1.92
C ARG A 140 -4.11 -1.71 2.59
N ILE A 141 -3.48 -0.65 3.10
CA ILE A 141 -4.20 0.47 3.72
C ILE A 141 -5.05 1.17 2.66
N ILE A 142 -4.46 1.45 1.51
CA ILE A 142 -5.13 2.11 0.39
C ILE A 142 -6.25 1.22 -0.19
N GLN A 143 -5.99 -0.08 -0.41
CA GLN A 143 -7.02 -1.02 -0.85
C GLN A 143 -8.18 -1.09 0.13
N ARG A 144 -7.91 -1.08 1.44
CA ARG A 144 -8.94 -1.14 2.47
C ARG A 144 -9.75 0.15 2.59
N THR A 145 -9.11 1.32 2.42
CA THR A 145 -9.76 2.62 2.65
C THR A 145 -10.44 3.17 1.41
N ILE A 146 -9.80 3.10 0.25
CA ILE A 146 -10.30 3.68 -0.99
C ILE A 146 -10.40 2.70 -2.15
N GLY A 147 -9.95 1.44 -1.97
CA GLY A 147 -9.88 0.46 -3.06
C GLY A 147 -11.23 0.19 -3.71
N TYR A 148 -12.30 0.03 -2.92
CA TYR A 148 -13.65 -0.15 -3.45
C TYR A 148 -14.13 1.08 -4.23
N GLY A 149 -13.91 2.29 -3.70
CA GLY A 149 -14.26 3.53 -4.40
C GLY A 149 -13.51 3.68 -5.73
N LEU A 150 -12.20 3.39 -5.75
CA LEU A 150 -11.41 3.38 -6.99
C LEU A 150 -11.90 2.32 -7.99
N GLN A 151 -12.26 1.14 -7.50
CA GLN A 151 -12.79 0.04 -8.30
C GLN A 151 -14.12 0.43 -8.96
N SER A 152 -15.05 1.01 -8.18
CA SER A 152 -16.35 1.48 -8.69
C SER A 152 -16.15 2.58 -9.74
N VAL A 153 -15.40 3.64 -9.42
CA VAL A 153 -15.13 4.74 -10.36
C VAL A 153 -14.47 4.23 -11.65
N SER A 154 -13.54 3.29 -11.54
CA SER A 154 -12.87 2.73 -12.72
C SER A 154 -13.81 1.84 -13.55
N ALA A 155 -14.65 1.05 -12.90
CA ALA A 155 -15.64 0.21 -13.57
C ALA A 155 -16.71 1.07 -14.27
N ASP A 156 -17.25 2.06 -13.57
CA ASP A 156 -18.25 2.99 -14.11
C ASP A 156 -17.69 3.79 -15.30
N GLY A 157 -16.44 4.27 -15.18
CA GLY A 157 -15.76 4.97 -16.27
C GLY A 157 -15.50 4.08 -17.50
N ALA A 158 -15.10 2.82 -17.28
CA ALA A 158 -14.93 1.85 -18.35
C ALA A 158 -16.28 1.49 -19.00
N CYS A 159 -17.31 1.31 -18.19
CA CYS A 159 -18.65 1.03 -18.65
C CYS A 159 -19.19 2.12 -19.56
N LEU A 160 -19.11 3.39 -19.13
CA LEU A 160 -19.55 4.53 -19.91
C LEU A 160 -18.93 4.55 -21.31
N VAL A 161 -17.66 4.20 -21.44
CA VAL A 161 -16.98 4.14 -22.74
C VAL A 161 -17.43 2.92 -23.54
N LEU A 162 -17.51 1.75 -22.90
CA LEU A 162 -17.88 0.49 -23.60
C LEU A 162 -19.32 0.51 -24.08
N GLU A 163 -20.27 1.08 -23.34
CA GLU A 163 -21.68 1.25 -23.74
C GLU A 163 -21.83 2.15 -24.98
N ASN A 164 -20.90 3.11 -25.17
CA ASN A 164 -20.89 3.96 -26.37
C ASN A 164 -20.23 3.32 -27.60
N ILE A 165 -19.46 2.24 -27.40
CA ILE A 165 -18.71 1.58 -28.49
C ILE A 165 -19.42 0.28 -28.93
N PHE A 166 -20.07 -0.44 -27.99
CA PHE A 166 -20.65 -1.76 -28.21
C PHE A 166 -22.10 -1.83 -27.79
N ASP A 167 -22.97 -2.42 -28.63
CA ASP A 167 -24.42 -2.46 -28.40
C ASP A 167 -24.87 -3.40 -27.25
N ASN A 168 -24.07 -4.42 -26.90
CA ASN A 168 -24.42 -5.45 -25.93
C ASN A 168 -23.62 -5.34 -24.65
N VAL A 169 -23.57 -4.15 -24.05
CA VAL A 169 -22.91 -3.90 -22.76
C VAL A 169 -23.97 -3.70 -21.69
N ARG A 170 -23.79 -4.33 -20.55
CA ARG A 170 -24.60 -4.12 -19.35
C ARG A 170 -23.67 -4.05 -18.13
N CYS A 171 -23.84 -3.03 -17.34
CA CYS A 171 -23.04 -2.81 -16.14
C CYS A 171 -23.88 -3.01 -14.88
N ASN A 172 -23.26 -3.69 -13.91
CA ASN A 172 -23.86 -3.89 -12.61
C ASN A 172 -22.78 -3.73 -11.52
N GLY A 173 -22.59 -2.49 -11.06
CA GLY A 173 -21.52 -2.09 -10.16
C GLY A 173 -20.15 -2.40 -10.79
N ILE A 174 -19.35 -3.24 -10.12
CA ILE A 174 -18.00 -3.60 -10.57
C ILE A 174 -17.96 -4.70 -11.65
N ARG A 175 -19.10 -5.09 -12.19
CA ARG A 175 -19.22 -6.12 -13.23
C ARG A 175 -19.66 -5.50 -14.54
N ILE A 176 -18.97 -5.86 -15.60
CA ILE A 176 -19.25 -5.43 -16.97
C ILE A 176 -19.58 -6.69 -17.77
N LEU A 177 -20.84 -6.81 -18.19
CA LEU A 177 -21.26 -7.85 -19.14
C LEU A 177 -21.14 -7.28 -20.55
N ILE A 178 -20.31 -7.88 -21.38
CA ILE A 178 -20.11 -7.49 -22.75
C ILE A 178 -20.15 -8.74 -23.64
N ASN A 179 -20.98 -8.75 -24.67
CA ASN A 179 -21.15 -9.89 -25.59
C ASN A 179 -21.35 -11.24 -24.86
N HIS A 180 -22.20 -11.27 -23.81
CA HIS A 180 -22.46 -12.42 -22.95
C HIS A 180 -21.26 -12.92 -22.11
N GLN A 181 -20.14 -12.22 -22.14
CA GLN A 181 -18.99 -12.46 -21.26
C GLN A 181 -19.08 -11.60 -20.01
N ASP A 182 -18.78 -12.19 -18.86
CA ASP A 182 -18.79 -11.51 -17.57
C ASP A 182 -17.36 -11.09 -17.18
N VAL A 183 -17.13 -9.81 -17.18
CA VAL A 183 -15.85 -9.21 -16.77
C VAL A 183 -16.00 -8.62 -15.38
N LEU A 184 -15.39 -9.29 -14.40
CA LEU A 184 -15.32 -8.77 -13.03
C LEU A 184 -14.08 -7.86 -12.90
N VAL A 185 -14.31 -6.61 -12.53
CA VAL A 185 -13.23 -5.72 -12.10
C VAL A 185 -12.90 -6.08 -10.65
N ASP A 186 -11.94 -7.00 -10.44
CA ASP A 186 -11.57 -7.50 -9.13
C ASP A 186 -10.63 -6.53 -8.39
N LEU A 187 -10.41 -6.74 -7.07
CA LEU A 187 -9.57 -5.89 -6.22
C LEU A 187 -8.15 -5.65 -6.79
N PRO A 188 -7.45 -6.63 -7.36
CA PRO A 188 -6.18 -6.40 -8.03
C PRO A 188 -6.27 -5.46 -9.24
N CYS A 189 -7.45 -5.41 -9.89
CA CYS A 189 -7.77 -4.53 -11.02
C CYS A 189 -8.42 -3.21 -10.58
N SER A 190 -8.53 -2.94 -9.27
CA SER A 190 -9.10 -1.69 -8.73
C SER A 190 -8.32 -0.43 -9.12
N GLY A 191 -7.11 -0.59 -9.63
CA GLY A 191 -6.22 0.52 -9.96
C GLY A 191 -5.42 1.06 -8.75
N ALA A 192 -5.66 0.58 -7.55
CA ALA A 192 -4.94 1.04 -6.36
C ALA A 192 -3.42 0.84 -6.49
N ARG A 193 -3.00 -0.33 -7.02
CA ARG A 193 -1.57 -0.63 -7.25
C ARG A 193 -0.97 0.29 -8.32
N ALA A 194 -1.66 0.47 -9.45
CA ALA A 194 -1.22 1.37 -10.51
C ALA A 194 -1.11 2.82 -10.00
N LEU A 195 -2.11 3.28 -9.24
CA LEU A 195 -2.10 4.62 -8.63
C LEU A 195 -0.90 4.81 -7.69
N ILE A 196 -0.60 3.83 -6.82
CA ILE A 196 0.56 3.88 -5.92
C ILE A 196 1.86 3.98 -6.73
N LEU A 197 2.01 3.20 -7.81
CA LEU A 197 3.21 3.20 -8.63
C LEU A 197 3.39 4.53 -9.39
N VAL A 198 2.31 5.12 -9.93
CA VAL A 198 2.37 6.43 -10.59
C VAL A 198 2.69 7.53 -9.57
N LEU A 199 2.12 7.48 -8.36
CA LEU A 199 2.42 8.42 -7.26
C LEU A 199 3.87 8.27 -6.76
N LEU A 200 4.37 7.05 -6.67
CA LEU A 200 5.78 6.78 -6.37
C LEU A 200 6.69 7.42 -7.42
N PHE A 201 6.41 7.17 -8.69
CA PHE A 201 7.18 7.74 -9.79
C PHE A 201 7.12 9.28 -9.76
N TYR A 202 5.95 9.86 -9.51
CA TYR A 202 5.77 11.28 -9.32
C TYR A 202 6.64 11.83 -8.19
N SER A 203 6.60 11.21 -7.00
CA SER A 203 7.39 11.67 -5.85
C SER A 203 8.90 11.56 -6.09
N ALA A 204 9.35 10.53 -6.80
CA ALA A 204 10.74 10.39 -7.22
C ALA A 204 11.16 11.52 -8.19
N CYS A 205 10.35 11.82 -9.20
CA CYS A 205 10.59 12.95 -10.11
C CYS A 205 10.61 14.28 -9.36
N MET A 206 9.64 14.52 -8.45
CA MET A 206 9.56 15.77 -7.69
C MET A 206 10.72 15.93 -6.71
N SER A 207 11.32 14.83 -6.23
CA SER A 207 12.52 14.92 -5.40
C SER A 207 13.70 15.54 -6.15
N VAL A 208 13.80 15.29 -7.44
CA VAL A 208 14.84 15.83 -8.33
C VAL A 208 14.45 17.23 -8.87
N CYS A 209 13.19 17.40 -9.30
CA CYS A 209 12.69 18.64 -9.89
C CYS A 209 12.51 19.77 -8.88
N ARG A 210 12.23 19.44 -7.61
CA ARG A 210 12.09 20.39 -6.48
C ARG A 210 11.07 21.51 -6.73
N PRO A 211 9.85 21.22 -7.15
CA PRO A 211 8.83 22.24 -7.37
C PRO A 211 8.45 22.95 -6.07
N GLY A 212 8.02 24.19 -6.18
CA GLY A 212 7.34 24.87 -5.09
C GLY A 212 6.00 24.19 -4.75
N LEU A 213 5.48 24.43 -3.53
CA LEU A 213 4.31 23.74 -2.99
C LEU A 213 3.11 23.76 -3.96
N ALA A 214 2.77 24.92 -4.53
CA ALA A 214 1.62 25.04 -5.45
C ALA A 214 1.78 24.13 -6.68
N LYS A 215 2.95 24.16 -7.33
CA LYS A 215 3.25 23.30 -8.48
C LYS A 215 3.27 21.81 -8.07
N GLY A 216 3.72 21.50 -6.86
CA GLY A 216 3.66 20.14 -6.31
C GLY A 216 2.22 19.66 -6.13
N VAL A 217 1.32 20.47 -5.59
CA VAL A 217 -0.10 20.11 -5.43
C VAL A 217 -0.79 19.92 -6.78
N ILE A 218 -0.55 20.80 -7.74
CA ILE A 218 -1.12 20.66 -9.10
C ILE A 218 -0.63 19.37 -9.74
N GLY A 219 0.67 19.08 -9.71
CA GLY A 219 1.23 17.85 -10.25
C GLY A 219 0.70 16.60 -9.56
N PHE A 220 0.44 16.65 -8.25
CA PHE A 220 -0.21 15.56 -7.52
C PHE A 220 -1.62 15.30 -8.05
N GLY A 221 -2.42 16.35 -8.30
CA GLY A 221 -3.75 16.22 -8.91
C GLY A 221 -3.70 15.62 -10.31
N ILE A 222 -2.75 16.07 -11.16
CA ILE A 222 -2.52 15.47 -12.49
C ILE A 222 -2.19 13.98 -12.37
N THR A 223 -1.36 13.60 -11.40
CA THR A 223 -0.94 12.23 -11.18
C THR A 223 -2.10 11.34 -10.73
N LEU A 224 -2.94 11.84 -9.82
CA LEU A 224 -4.16 11.12 -9.39
C LEU A 224 -5.09 10.86 -10.57
N LEU A 225 -5.37 11.90 -11.36
CA LEU A 225 -6.23 11.79 -12.53
C LEU A 225 -5.66 10.81 -13.56
N SER A 226 -4.36 10.91 -13.84
CA SER A 226 -3.67 9.99 -14.75
C SER A 226 -3.77 8.54 -14.28
N GLY A 227 -3.56 8.27 -12.99
CA GLY A 227 -3.66 6.92 -12.43
C GLY A 227 -5.06 6.31 -12.58
N VAL A 228 -6.11 7.10 -12.36
CA VAL A 228 -7.50 6.65 -12.54
C VAL A 228 -7.80 6.40 -14.02
N LEU A 229 -7.49 7.37 -14.89
CA LEU A 229 -7.75 7.26 -16.34
C LEU A 229 -7.05 6.06 -16.97
N VAL A 230 -5.80 5.83 -16.60
CA VAL A 230 -5.02 4.68 -17.12
C VAL A 230 -5.62 3.36 -16.68
N ASN A 231 -6.17 3.29 -15.47
CA ASN A 231 -6.86 2.08 -15.00
C ASN A 231 -8.17 1.85 -15.77
N VAL A 232 -8.94 2.90 -16.05
CA VAL A 232 -10.13 2.83 -16.90
C VAL A 232 -9.77 2.28 -18.28
N LEU A 233 -8.72 2.82 -18.92
CA LEU A 233 -8.24 2.35 -20.24
C LEU A 233 -7.81 0.88 -20.18
N ARG A 234 -7.13 0.47 -19.13
CA ARG A 234 -6.76 -0.95 -18.94
C ARG A 234 -7.98 -1.86 -18.83
N ILE A 235 -9.01 -1.46 -18.07
CA ILE A 235 -10.25 -2.24 -17.94
C ILE A 235 -10.94 -2.36 -19.31
N ILE A 236 -11.04 -1.27 -20.07
CA ILE A 236 -11.61 -1.27 -21.42
C ILE A 236 -10.86 -2.25 -22.32
N PHE A 237 -9.52 -2.19 -22.31
CA PHE A 237 -8.67 -3.08 -23.09
C PHE A 237 -8.90 -4.56 -22.74
N LEU A 238 -8.88 -4.89 -21.43
CA LEU A 238 -9.08 -6.26 -20.97
C LEU A 238 -10.50 -6.77 -21.26
N ALA A 239 -11.53 -5.93 -21.03
CA ALA A 239 -12.92 -6.28 -21.29
C ALA A 239 -13.15 -6.54 -22.80
N THR A 240 -12.57 -5.69 -23.65
CA THR A 240 -12.63 -5.87 -25.10
C THR A 240 -11.92 -7.15 -25.53
N GLY A 241 -10.74 -7.44 -24.98
CA GLY A 241 -9.99 -8.66 -25.32
C GLY A 241 -10.69 -9.95 -24.89
N ILE A 242 -11.45 -9.91 -23.78
CA ILE A 242 -12.26 -11.06 -23.33
C ILE A 242 -13.49 -11.24 -24.24
N ALA A 243 -14.17 -10.14 -24.60
CA ALA A 243 -15.42 -10.20 -25.35
C ALA A 243 -15.22 -10.47 -26.85
N TYR A 244 -14.10 -10.07 -27.40
CA TYR A 244 -13.77 -10.14 -28.82
C TYR A 244 -12.35 -10.67 -29.05
N PRO A 245 -12.10 -11.96 -28.75
CA PRO A 245 -10.75 -12.56 -28.85
C PRO A 245 -10.18 -12.51 -30.28
N ASP A 246 -11.03 -12.47 -31.29
CA ASP A 246 -10.63 -12.40 -32.71
C ASP A 246 -9.84 -11.12 -33.05
N TYR A 247 -10.15 -10.01 -32.37
CA TYR A 247 -9.37 -8.77 -32.52
C TYR A 247 -7.95 -8.88 -31.93
N PHE A 248 -7.74 -9.85 -31.08
CA PHE A 248 -6.47 -10.13 -30.41
C PHE A 248 -5.80 -11.40 -30.95
N MET A 249 -6.12 -11.81 -32.18
CA MET A 249 -5.54 -13.02 -32.83
C MET A 249 -5.73 -14.30 -31.99
N GLY A 250 -6.84 -14.39 -31.23
CA GLY A 250 -7.12 -15.51 -30.34
C GLY A 250 -6.27 -15.55 -29.06
N ILE A 251 -5.53 -14.49 -28.76
CA ILE A 251 -4.73 -14.39 -27.54
C ILE A 251 -5.66 -14.15 -26.35
N ASP A 252 -5.53 -14.97 -25.31
CA ASP A 252 -6.20 -14.74 -24.02
C ASP A 252 -5.46 -13.65 -23.25
N VAL A 253 -6.05 -12.45 -23.24
CA VAL A 253 -5.47 -11.26 -22.57
C VAL A 253 -5.41 -11.38 -21.04
N MET A 254 -6.10 -12.38 -20.46
CA MET A 254 -6.08 -12.63 -19.01
C MET A 254 -4.98 -13.59 -18.58
N GLN A 255 -4.37 -14.32 -19.54
CA GLN A 255 -3.25 -15.21 -19.21
C GLN A 255 -1.92 -14.45 -19.15
N THR A 256 -1.01 -14.95 -18.33
CA THR A 256 0.39 -14.53 -18.34
C THR A 256 1.06 -15.00 -19.63
N PRO A 257 1.90 -14.19 -20.28
CA PRO A 257 2.43 -12.88 -19.83
C PRO A 257 1.58 -11.66 -20.26
N TRP A 258 0.49 -11.83 -21.01
CA TRP A 258 -0.26 -10.73 -21.65
C TRP A 258 -0.94 -9.82 -20.63
N HIS A 259 -1.51 -10.38 -19.56
CA HIS A 259 -2.11 -9.61 -18.46
C HIS A 259 -1.08 -8.70 -17.80
N ASP A 260 0.12 -9.23 -17.51
CA ASP A 260 1.18 -8.47 -16.84
C ASP A 260 1.77 -7.41 -17.75
N LEU A 261 1.98 -7.76 -19.04
CA LEU A 261 2.47 -6.83 -20.06
C LEU A 261 1.51 -5.66 -20.26
N SER A 262 0.20 -5.93 -20.35
CA SER A 262 -0.82 -4.87 -20.41
C SER A 262 -0.72 -3.93 -19.22
N GLY A 263 -0.55 -4.47 -18.02
CA GLY A 263 -0.35 -3.68 -16.79
C GLY A 263 0.85 -2.74 -16.88
N LEU A 264 1.99 -3.23 -17.40
CA LEU A 264 3.20 -2.42 -17.57
C LEU A 264 3.03 -1.34 -18.65
N VAL A 265 2.38 -1.66 -19.78
CA VAL A 265 2.12 -0.68 -20.85
C VAL A 265 1.23 0.45 -20.35
N PHE A 266 0.12 0.12 -19.67
CA PHE A 266 -0.78 1.13 -19.14
C PHE A 266 -0.13 1.93 -18.01
N LEU A 267 0.70 1.33 -17.17
CA LEU A 267 1.50 2.06 -16.19
C LEU A 267 2.45 3.06 -16.85
N ALA A 268 3.15 2.66 -17.92
CA ALA A 268 4.03 3.54 -18.67
C ALA A 268 3.27 4.72 -19.28
N ILE A 269 2.07 4.47 -19.86
CA ILE A 269 1.18 5.53 -20.34
C ILE A 269 0.80 6.49 -19.21
N GLY A 270 0.46 5.96 -18.03
CA GLY A 270 0.13 6.76 -16.85
C GLY A 270 1.28 7.63 -16.32
N CYS A 271 2.51 7.24 -16.60
CA CYS A 271 3.69 8.03 -16.24
C CYS A 271 3.96 9.20 -17.22
N LEU A 272 3.41 9.18 -18.45
CA LEU A 272 3.68 10.23 -19.45
C LEU A 272 3.26 11.64 -18.99
N PRO A 273 2.04 11.88 -18.43
CA PRO A 273 1.67 13.17 -17.92
C PRO A 273 2.57 13.63 -16.77
N VAL A 274 3.05 12.69 -15.94
CA VAL A 274 3.99 12.99 -14.84
C VAL A 274 5.35 13.44 -15.39
N ILE A 275 5.86 12.76 -16.41
CA ILE A 275 7.12 13.14 -17.08
C ILE A 275 6.97 14.53 -17.69
N TYR A 276 5.89 14.76 -18.44
CA TYR A 276 5.62 16.07 -19.04
C TYR A 276 5.57 17.18 -17.98
N TRP A 277 4.84 16.95 -16.88
CA TRP A 277 4.79 17.89 -15.76
C TRP A 277 6.16 18.11 -15.12
N ALA A 278 6.93 17.04 -14.90
CA ALA A 278 8.28 17.12 -14.36
C ALA A 278 9.20 18.00 -15.21
N LEU A 279 9.14 17.86 -16.54
CA LEU A 279 9.89 18.69 -17.48
C LEU A 279 9.49 20.17 -17.40
N LEU A 280 8.19 20.45 -17.23
CA LEU A 280 7.69 21.84 -17.08
C LEU A 280 8.12 22.50 -15.77
N VAL A 281 8.23 21.74 -14.68
CA VAL A 281 8.57 22.28 -13.36
C VAL A 281 10.03 22.19 -13.01
N TYR A 282 10.82 21.48 -13.82
CA TYR A 282 12.24 21.31 -13.60
C TYR A 282 12.95 22.67 -13.57
N ASN A 283 13.63 22.96 -12.47
CA ASN A 283 14.42 24.16 -12.31
C ASN A 283 15.89 23.83 -12.15
N PRO A 284 16.72 24.03 -13.17
CA PRO A 284 18.15 23.74 -13.11
C PRO A 284 18.89 24.67 -12.13
N ASN A 285 18.36 25.90 -11.88
CA ASN A 285 19.02 26.90 -11.03
C ASN A 285 18.37 26.95 -9.63
N PRO A 286 18.94 26.23 -8.63
CA PRO A 286 18.34 26.13 -7.30
C PRO A 286 18.39 27.40 -6.45
N PHE A 287 19.19 28.39 -6.83
CA PHE A 287 19.57 29.49 -5.95
C PHE A 287 18.90 30.84 -6.21
N GLN A 288 18.04 31.00 -7.23
CA GLN A 288 17.36 32.24 -7.50
C GLN A 288 16.04 32.46 -6.75
N GLY A 289 15.57 31.54 -5.94
CA GLY A 289 14.19 31.49 -5.41
C GLY A 289 14.01 31.86 -3.94
N SER A 290 14.95 32.40 -3.19
CA SER A 290 14.67 32.90 -1.83
C SER A 290 15.72 33.89 -1.33
N SER A 291 15.82 35.03 -2.02
CA SER A 291 16.44 36.23 -1.45
C SER A 291 15.44 37.03 -0.59
N ASN A 292 14.74 36.35 0.32
CA ASN A 292 14.06 37.03 1.40
C ASN A 292 15.01 37.15 2.60
N LYS A 293 16.01 38.05 2.42
CA LYS A 293 16.97 38.48 3.46
C LYS A 293 16.31 39.39 4.51
N LYS A 294 15.02 39.26 4.80
CA LYS A 294 14.41 40.02 5.91
C LYS A 294 14.01 39.09 7.02
N ASN A 295 14.64 39.32 8.17
CA ASN A 295 14.31 38.78 9.52
C ASN A 295 14.81 37.39 9.89
N GLN A 296 16.09 37.09 9.68
CA GLN A 296 16.75 36.14 10.59
C GLN A 296 17.38 36.89 11.75
N LYS A 297 16.56 37.52 12.58
CA LYS A 297 16.98 37.85 13.96
C LYS A 297 17.11 36.53 14.69
N GLN A 298 18.34 36.21 15.02
CA GLN A 298 18.76 35.09 15.86
C GLN A 298 17.96 35.06 17.14
N ILE A 299 17.07 34.09 17.27
CA ILE A 299 16.57 33.66 18.57
C ILE A 299 17.54 32.56 19.05
N ASP A 300 18.69 33.01 19.56
CA ASP A 300 19.75 32.15 20.09
C ASP A 300 19.56 31.84 21.59
N LYS A 301 18.33 31.72 22.05
CA LYS A 301 18.11 31.23 23.40
C LYS A 301 17.85 29.71 23.37
N PRO A 302 18.63 28.92 24.13
CA PRO A 302 18.35 27.49 24.30
C PRO A 302 16.96 27.32 24.91
N LEU A 303 16.12 26.44 24.33
CA LEU A 303 14.78 26.15 24.80
C LEU A 303 14.76 25.56 26.23
N LEU A 304 15.87 24.97 26.70
CA LEU A 304 16.03 24.44 28.06
C LEU A 304 17.48 24.69 28.54
N PRO A 305 17.70 25.08 29.79
CA PRO A 305 19.02 25.35 30.34
C PRO A 305 19.81 24.11 30.75
N ILE A 306 19.43 22.90 30.21
CA ILE A 306 20.04 21.62 30.57
C ILE A 306 21.28 21.39 29.70
N ASN A 307 22.35 20.88 30.32
CA ASN A 307 23.57 20.53 29.62
C ASN A 307 23.25 19.51 28.50
N PRO A 308 23.63 19.77 27.21
CA PRO A 308 23.34 18.88 26.08
C PRO A 308 23.82 17.44 26.27
N LEU A 309 24.87 17.22 27.05
CA LEU A 309 25.37 15.89 27.36
C LEU A 309 24.38 15.09 28.22
N TYR A 310 23.79 15.70 29.24
CA TYR A 310 22.79 15.01 30.09
C TYR A 310 21.51 14.72 29.31
N GLN A 311 21.11 15.61 28.41
CA GLN A 311 19.96 15.35 27.50
C GLN A 311 20.24 14.14 26.58
N ALA A 312 21.41 14.07 25.99
CA ALA A 312 21.80 12.95 25.10
C ALA A 312 21.91 11.62 25.87
N LEU A 313 22.49 11.64 27.07
CA LEU A 313 22.56 10.45 27.93
C LEU A 313 21.18 9.99 28.41
N GLY A 314 20.33 10.91 28.83
CA GLY A 314 18.95 10.59 29.19
C GLY A 314 18.18 9.96 28.04
N PHE A 315 18.35 10.49 26.85
CA PHE A 315 17.74 9.94 25.63
C PHE A 315 18.27 8.54 25.28
N LEU A 316 19.57 8.29 25.45
CA LEU A 316 20.18 6.97 25.26
C LEU A 316 19.64 5.94 26.25
N VAL A 317 19.48 6.33 27.54
CA VAL A 317 18.86 5.46 28.56
C VAL A 317 17.44 5.11 28.19
N ILE A 318 16.63 6.09 27.77
CA ILE A 318 15.25 5.87 27.30
C ILE A 318 15.24 4.91 26.11
N ALA A 319 16.12 5.11 25.13
CA ALA A 319 16.22 4.24 23.98
C ALA A 319 16.53 2.79 24.39
N PHE A 320 17.45 2.60 25.31
CA PHE A 320 17.82 1.29 25.83
C PHE A 320 16.67 0.61 26.60
N VAL A 321 15.99 1.34 27.47
CA VAL A 321 14.83 0.83 28.22
C VAL A 321 13.73 0.38 27.25
N VAL A 322 13.43 1.22 26.26
CA VAL A 322 12.36 0.97 25.29
C VAL A 322 12.60 -0.27 24.46
N ILE A 323 13.84 -0.50 24.00
CA ILE A 323 14.17 -1.70 23.20
C ILE A 323 13.98 -2.98 24.04
N ASN A 324 14.23 -2.93 25.34
CA ASN A 324 14.14 -4.07 26.23
C ASN A 324 12.74 -4.28 26.81
N LEU A 325 11.75 -3.41 26.52
CA LEU A 325 10.39 -3.63 26.97
C LEU A 325 9.77 -4.85 26.27
N PRO A 326 9.13 -5.77 27.05
CA PRO A 326 8.43 -6.90 26.48
C PRO A 326 7.26 -6.42 25.61
N ARG A 327 7.13 -7.00 24.41
CA ARG A 327 6.11 -6.60 23.44
C ARG A 327 5.08 -7.69 23.28
N THR A 328 3.84 -7.38 23.55
CA THR A 328 2.71 -8.15 23.08
C THR A 328 2.08 -7.35 21.93
N PRO A 329 2.26 -7.78 20.67
CA PRO A 329 1.69 -7.05 19.54
C PRO A 329 0.17 -6.99 19.66
N ILE A 330 -0.39 -5.79 19.78
CA ILE A 330 -1.85 -5.56 19.84
C ILE A 330 -2.50 -5.93 18.51
N ASP A 331 -1.80 -5.72 17.40
CA ASP A 331 -2.27 -6.04 16.03
C ASP A 331 -2.36 -7.54 15.76
N VAL A 332 -1.95 -8.39 16.66
CA VAL A 332 -2.03 -9.85 16.59
C VAL A 332 -2.94 -10.41 17.67
N ALA A 333 -3.90 -9.62 18.16
CA ALA A 333 -4.98 -10.18 18.94
C ALA A 333 -5.67 -11.26 18.07
N LYS A 334 -5.35 -12.51 18.34
CA LYS A 334 -6.01 -13.66 17.71
C LYS A 334 -7.34 -13.85 18.44
N PRO A 335 -8.46 -13.30 17.95
CA PRO A 335 -9.72 -13.61 18.56
C PRO A 335 -9.93 -15.11 18.41
N ASN A 336 -10.30 -15.77 19.48
CA ASN A 336 -10.64 -17.20 19.42
C ASN A 336 -12.01 -17.30 18.74
N ILE A 337 -11.99 -17.30 17.39
CA ILE A 337 -13.20 -17.29 16.59
C ILE A 337 -13.77 -18.70 16.58
N LYS A 338 -14.90 -18.86 17.25
CA LYS A 338 -15.67 -20.11 17.20
C LYS A 338 -16.66 -20.03 16.04
N ILE A 339 -16.73 -21.09 15.25
CA ILE A 339 -17.74 -21.31 14.20
C ILE A 339 -18.58 -22.49 14.63
N SER A 340 -19.90 -22.33 14.60
CA SER A 340 -20.86 -23.41 14.70
C SER A 340 -21.53 -23.60 13.34
N LEU A 341 -21.57 -24.80 12.84
CA LEU A 341 -22.38 -25.19 11.69
C LEU A 341 -23.81 -25.48 12.15
N PRO A 342 -24.83 -25.16 11.35
CA PRO A 342 -26.18 -25.63 11.62
C PRO A 342 -26.21 -27.16 11.74
N SER A 343 -26.92 -27.68 12.72
CA SER A 343 -27.03 -29.14 12.92
C SER A 343 -27.80 -29.84 11.80
N TRP A 344 -28.72 -29.15 11.15
CA TRP A 344 -29.49 -29.66 10.02
C TRP A 344 -29.90 -28.52 9.05
N ILE A 345 -30.00 -28.85 7.76
CA ILE A 345 -30.50 -27.96 6.70
C ILE A 345 -31.42 -28.78 5.78
N HIS A 346 -32.60 -28.28 5.46
CA HIS A 346 -33.57 -28.95 4.58
C HIS A 346 -33.86 -30.43 4.95
N GLY A 347 -33.91 -30.74 6.24
CA GLY A 347 -34.16 -32.10 6.72
C GLY A 347 -32.96 -33.03 6.74
N HIS A 348 -31.77 -32.58 6.30
CA HIS A 348 -30.54 -33.35 6.35
C HIS A 348 -29.66 -32.92 7.52
N ILE A 349 -29.10 -33.90 8.23
CA ILE A 349 -28.18 -33.68 9.33
C ILE A 349 -26.80 -33.32 8.76
N ALA A 350 -26.08 -32.45 9.48
CA ALA A 350 -24.72 -32.03 9.10
C ALA A 350 -23.75 -33.23 9.11
N ALA A 351 -23.09 -33.49 8.00
CA ALA A 351 -21.92 -34.35 7.91
C ALA A 351 -20.66 -33.43 7.84
N PRO A 352 -19.95 -33.19 8.96
CA PRO A 352 -18.80 -32.31 8.98
C PRO A 352 -17.67 -32.82 8.08
N VAL A 353 -17.10 -31.91 7.28
CA VAL A 353 -15.92 -32.19 6.44
C VAL A 353 -14.70 -31.52 7.08
N PRO A 354 -13.64 -32.29 7.42
CA PRO A 354 -12.47 -31.74 8.03
C PRO A 354 -11.73 -30.79 7.06
N LEU A 355 -11.20 -29.69 7.61
CA LEU A 355 -10.30 -28.82 6.88
C LEU A 355 -8.93 -29.49 6.73
N PHE A 356 -8.28 -29.30 5.58
CA PHE A 356 -6.89 -29.70 5.42
C PHE A 356 -5.97 -28.95 6.41
N PRO A 357 -4.86 -29.55 6.87
CA PRO A 357 -3.96 -28.89 7.82
C PRO A 357 -3.46 -27.52 7.33
N LYS A 358 -3.19 -27.36 6.04
CA LYS A 358 -2.78 -26.09 5.43
C LYS A 358 -3.88 -25.03 5.48
N GLU A 359 -5.14 -25.40 5.20
CA GLU A 359 -6.29 -24.50 5.29
C GLU A 359 -6.49 -24.03 6.74
N LYS A 360 -6.46 -24.94 7.68
CA LYS A 360 -6.59 -24.65 9.11
C LYS A 360 -5.49 -23.71 9.60
N ALA A 361 -4.24 -23.97 9.22
CA ALA A 361 -3.10 -23.13 9.57
C ALA A 361 -3.23 -21.72 8.97
N TYR A 362 -3.70 -21.60 7.73
CA TYR A 362 -3.93 -20.34 7.04
C TYR A 362 -4.93 -19.46 7.78
N PHE A 363 -6.12 -20.00 8.11
CA PHE A 363 -7.13 -19.22 8.83
C PHE A 363 -6.67 -18.81 10.21
N ILE A 364 -6.07 -19.73 10.99
CA ILE A 364 -5.61 -19.44 12.35
C ILE A 364 -4.52 -18.35 12.33
N LYS A 365 -3.58 -18.42 11.39
CA LYS A 365 -2.46 -17.46 11.31
C LYS A 365 -2.95 -16.01 11.23
N TYR A 366 -4.10 -15.77 10.61
CA TYR A 366 -4.61 -14.42 10.35
C TYR A 366 -5.89 -14.07 11.13
N GLY A 367 -6.19 -14.82 12.20
CA GLY A 367 -7.35 -14.51 13.05
C GLY A 367 -8.68 -14.80 12.36
N GLY A 368 -8.79 -15.96 11.72
CA GLY A 368 -10.00 -16.48 11.11
C GLY A 368 -10.23 -17.92 11.47
N ALA A 369 -11.40 -18.43 11.11
CA ALA A 369 -11.77 -19.82 11.17
C ALA A 369 -12.67 -20.18 9.98
N ALA A 370 -12.66 -21.44 9.57
CA ALA A 370 -13.58 -21.96 8.57
C ALA A 370 -14.17 -23.30 9.04
N ALA A 371 -15.37 -23.62 8.59
CA ALA A 371 -16.01 -24.89 8.82
C ALA A 371 -16.77 -25.34 7.57
N LYS A 372 -16.71 -26.64 7.26
CA LYS A 372 -17.35 -27.27 6.11
C LYS A 372 -18.29 -28.38 6.58
N ALA A 373 -19.43 -28.51 5.95
CA ALA A 373 -20.31 -29.68 6.12
C ALA A 373 -21.10 -29.95 4.84
N ILE A 374 -21.53 -31.20 4.71
CA ILE A 374 -22.43 -31.67 3.66
C ILE A 374 -23.78 -31.98 4.31
N TYR A 375 -24.88 -31.55 3.67
CA TYR A 375 -26.28 -31.76 4.05
C TYR A 375 -27.01 -32.40 2.87
N GLY A 376 -27.01 -33.72 2.79
CA GLY A 376 -27.52 -34.43 1.62
C GLY A 376 -26.70 -34.06 0.37
N GLU A 377 -27.37 -33.42 -0.61
CA GLU A 377 -26.70 -32.95 -1.85
C GLU A 377 -26.13 -31.51 -1.74
N HIS A 378 -26.24 -30.86 -0.57
CA HIS A 378 -25.83 -29.48 -0.39
C HIS A 378 -24.52 -29.37 0.43
N GLY A 379 -23.55 -28.67 -0.09
CA GLY A 379 -22.34 -28.30 0.63
C GLY A 379 -22.46 -26.91 1.26
N LEU A 380 -22.00 -26.74 2.50
CA LEU A 380 -21.91 -25.45 3.17
C LEU A 380 -20.46 -25.21 3.61
N LEU A 381 -19.92 -24.06 3.26
CA LEU A 381 -18.66 -23.53 3.78
C LEU A 381 -18.95 -22.20 4.48
N ILE A 382 -18.58 -22.10 5.75
CA ILE A 382 -18.63 -20.85 6.51
C ILE A 382 -17.20 -20.41 6.81
N VAL A 383 -16.88 -19.17 6.47
CA VAL A 383 -15.60 -18.53 6.85
C VAL A 383 -15.91 -17.32 7.73
N LYS A 384 -15.34 -17.29 8.92
CA LYS A 384 -15.43 -16.16 9.84
C LYS A 384 -14.04 -15.57 10.04
N THR A 385 -13.89 -14.27 9.88
CA THR A 385 -12.59 -13.62 9.88
C THR A 385 -12.60 -12.23 10.49
N SER A 386 -11.53 -11.88 11.20
CA SER A 386 -11.20 -10.51 11.61
C SER A 386 -10.26 -9.81 10.62
N ALA A 387 -9.78 -10.54 9.60
CA ALA A 387 -8.89 -10.03 8.57
C ALA A 387 -9.46 -10.29 7.16
N PRO A 388 -10.55 -9.59 6.77
CA PRO A 388 -11.29 -9.86 5.53
C PRO A 388 -10.40 -9.77 4.29
N LEU A 389 -9.50 -8.80 4.19
CA LEU A 389 -8.55 -8.67 3.08
C LEU A 389 -7.61 -9.88 2.90
N ARG A 390 -7.47 -10.73 3.91
CA ARG A 390 -6.61 -11.92 3.84
C ARG A 390 -7.36 -13.19 3.55
N HIS A 391 -8.59 -13.29 4.04
CA HIS A 391 -9.37 -14.52 3.98
C HIS A 391 -10.49 -14.51 2.95
N LEU A 392 -10.98 -13.30 2.57
CA LEU A 392 -12.04 -13.19 1.58
C LEU A 392 -11.43 -13.00 0.20
N HIS A 393 -11.80 -13.88 -0.70
CA HIS A 393 -11.45 -13.83 -2.12
C HIS A 393 -12.72 -13.89 -2.95
N SER A 394 -12.64 -13.50 -4.22
CA SER A 394 -13.76 -13.72 -5.12
C SER A 394 -14.07 -15.22 -5.23
N PRO A 395 -15.33 -15.64 -5.14
CA PRO A 395 -15.69 -17.05 -5.25
C PRO A 395 -15.20 -17.69 -6.54
N GLU A 396 -15.13 -16.93 -7.62
CA GLU A 396 -14.58 -17.38 -8.90
C GLU A 396 -13.11 -17.78 -8.80
N ALA A 397 -12.31 -16.99 -8.11
CA ALA A 397 -10.88 -17.30 -7.95
C ALA A 397 -10.68 -18.61 -7.19
N CYS A 398 -11.48 -18.84 -6.13
CA CYS A 398 -11.44 -20.08 -5.36
C CYS A 398 -11.88 -21.28 -6.19
N LEU A 399 -12.99 -21.17 -6.91
CA LEU A 399 -13.56 -22.25 -7.71
C LEU A 399 -12.67 -22.59 -8.92
N ARG A 400 -12.14 -21.59 -9.62
CA ARG A 400 -11.18 -21.80 -10.71
C ARG A 400 -9.88 -22.43 -10.20
N GLY A 401 -9.40 -22.03 -9.02
CA GLY A 401 -8.25 -22.67 -8.37
C GLY A 401 -8.47 -24.12 -8.02
N LEU A 402 -9.73 -24.57 -7.90
CA LEU A 402 -10.14 -25.98 -7.74
C LEU A 402 -10.38 -26.70 -9.06
N GLY A 403 -10.20 -26.03 -10.21
CA GLY A 403 -10.35 -26.62 -11.55
C GLY A 403 -11.75 -26.55 -12.13
N PHE A 404 -12.65 -25.73 -11.58
CA PHE A 404 -13.99 -25.52 -12.15
C PHE A 404 -13.98 -24.44 -13.23
N ASP A 405 -14.75 -24.65 -14.29
CA ASP A 405 -15.22 -23.56 -15.14
C ASP A 405 -16.37 -22.82 -14.44
N VAL A 406 -16.24 -21.49 -14.31
CA VAL A 406 -17.15 -20.71 -13.47
C VAL A 406 -17.81 -19.61 -14.29
N GLN A 407 -19.16 -19.63 -14.29
CA GLN A 407 -20.00 -18.63 -14.92
C GLN A 407 -20.85 -17.92 -13.87
N TYR A 408 -20.76 -16.62 -13.84
CA TYR A 408 -21.63 -15.79 -13.01
C TYR A 408 -23.04 -15.72 -13.59
N LYS A 409 -24.06 -15.82 -12.74
CA LYS A 409 -25.48 -15.84 -13.12
C LYS A 409 -26.29 -14.65 -12.56
N GLY A 410 -25.64 -13.72 -11.88
CA GLY A 410 -26.26 -12.54 -11.31
C GLY A 410 -26.42 -12.58 -9.79
N VAL A 411 -27.08 -11.57 -9.23
CA VAL A 411 -27.41 -11.47 -7.82
C VAL A 411 -28.89 -11.81 -7.61
N SER A 412 -29.15 -12.69 -6.67
CA SER A 412 -30.50 -12.96 -6.17
C SER A 412 -30.77 -12.11 -4.94
N HIS A 413 -31.91 -11.39 -4.93
CA HIS A 413 -32.36 -10.59 -3.79
C HIS A 413 -33.60 -11.20 -3.10
N LYS A 414 -33.92 -12.48 -3.34
CA LYS A 414 -35.14 -13.11 -2.81
C LYS A 414 -35.23 -13.10 -1.29
N ILE A 415 -34.15 -13.38 -0.60
CA ILE A 415 -34.07 -13.40 0.87
C ILE A 415 -32.95 -12.46 1.32
N LEU A 416 -31.74 -12.68 0.79
CA LEU A 416 -30.52 -11.91 1.04
C LEU A 416 -29.81 -11.64 -0.28
N PRO A 417 -29.06 -10.54 -0.41
CA PRO A 417 -28.18 -10.32 -1.55
C PRO A 417 -27.19 -11.47 -1.67
N THR A 418 -27.34 -12.28 -2.73
CA THR A 418 -26.58 -13.52 -2.91
C THR A 418 -26.07 -13.61 -4.34
N ALA A 419 -24.78 -13.68 -4.54
CA ALA A 419 -24.17 -13.93 -5.84
C ALA A 419 -24.35 -15.40 -6.23
N ILE A 420 -24.82 -15.65 -7.44
CA ILE A 420 -25.10 -16.98 -7.96
C ILE A 420 -24.11 -17.29 -9.07
N TYR A 421 -23.50 -18.46 -8.99
CA TYR A 421 -22.56 -18.98 -9.98
C TYR A 421 -22.99 -20.37 -10.45
N LYS A 422 -22.65 -20.70 -11.70
CA LYS A 422 -22.61 -22.08 -12.20
C LYS A 422 -21.15 -22.48 -12.25
N ALA A 423 -20.77 -23.51 -11.50
CA ALA A 423 -19.43 -24.09 -11.51
C ALA A 423 -19.51 -25.47 -12.19
N THR A 424 -18.76 -25.67 -13.25
CA THR A 424 -18.73 -26.93 -14.00
C THR A 424 -17.36 -27.59 -13.80
N ALA A 425 -17.36 -28.83 -13.29
CA ALA A 425 -16.16 -29.61 -13.10
C ALA A 425 -15.65 -30.20 -14.44
N SER A 426 -14.43 -30.67 -14.46
CA SER A 426 -13.80 -31.30 -15.65
C SER A 426 -14.53 -32.55 -16.15
N ASP A 427 -15.30 -33.22 -15.29
CA ASP A 427 -16.15 -34.35 -15.62
C ASP A 427 -17.52 -33.98 -16.21
N GLY A 428 -17.78 -32.66 -16.38
CA GLY A 428 -19.04 -32.12 -16.87
C GLY A 428 -20.12 -31.90 -15.78
N THR A 429 -19.87 -32.31 -14.54
CA THR A 429 -20.81 -32.10 -13.42
C THR A 429 -20.94 -30.60 -13.12
N SER A 430 -22.18 -30.12 -13.05
CA SER A 430 -22.46 -28.70 -12.81
C SER A 430 -23.06 -28.46 -11.43
N TYR A 431 -22.52 -27.50 -10.73
CA TYR A 431 -22.96 -27.07 -9.40
C TYR A 431 -23.52 -25.65 -9.45
N ARG A 432 -24.56 -25.41 -8.70
CA ARG A 432 -25.03 -24.05 -8.42
C ARG A 432 -24.40 -23.58 -7.12
N VAL A 433 -23.58 -22.54 -7.18
CA VAL A 433 -22.91 -21.96 -6.02
C VAL A 433 -23.56 -20.63 -5.67
N ALA A 434 -23.92 -20.44 -4.41
CA ALA A 434 -24.54 -19.24 -3.87
C ALA A 434 -23.66 -18.68 -2.76
N VAL A 435 -23.29 -17.40 -2.85
CA VAL A 435 -22.38 -16.76 -1.90
C VAL A 435 -22.94 -15.43 -1.41
N SER A 436 -22.92 -15.25 -0.09
CA SER A 436 -23.23 -13.98 0.58
C SER A 436 -22.17 -13.68 1.61
N PHE A 437 -21.91 -12.41 1.85
CA PHE A 437 -21.01 -11.92 2.88
C PHE A 437 -21.80 -11.15 3.93
N VAL A 438 -21.49 -11.37 5.20
CA VAL A 438 -22.18 -10.74 6.33
C VAL A 438 -21.15 -10.03 7.19
N SER A 439 -21.32 -8.73 7.41
CA SER A 439 -20.49 -7.94 8.30
C SER A 439 -20.83 -8.20 9.77
N SER A 440 -19.95 -7.77 10.69
CA SER A 440 -20.20 -7.85 12.13
C SER A 440 -21.44 -7.05 12.60
N HIS A 441 -21.89 -6.09 11.79
CA HIS A 441 -23.06 -5.26 12.03
C HIS A 441 -24.33 -5.82 11.37
N GLY A 442 -24.25 -7.01 10.76
CA GLY A 442 -25.40 -7.66 10.10
C GLY A 442 -25.68 -7.16 8.67
N HIS A 443 -24.86 -6.29 8.10
CA HIS A 443 -24.98 -5.91 6.69
C HIS A 443 -24.63 -7.10 5.80
N VAL A 444 -25.51 -7.41 4.86
CA VAL A 444 -25.35 -8.51 3.92
C VAL A 444 -25.08 -7.97 2.52
N VAL A 445 -24.03 -8.46 1.89
CA VAL A 445 -23.60 -8.06 0.54
C VAL A 445 -23.26 -9.28 -0.30
N SER A 446 -23.29 -9.12 -1.62
CA SER A 446 -23.06 -10.22 -2.57
C SER A 446 -21.64 -10.27 -3.13
N ASN A 447 -20.80 -9.27 -2.85
CA ASN A 447 -19.41 -9.22 -3.36
C ASN A 447 -18.38 -8.94 -2.26
N VAL A 448 -17.15 -9.38 -2.51
CA VAL A 448 -16.03 -9.28 -1.55
C VAL A 448 -15.62 -7.85 -1.31
N SER A 449 -15.60 -7.03 -2.36
CA SER A 449 -15.11 -5.64 -2.27
C SER A 449 -15.97 -4.81 -1.33
N GLU A 450 -17.29 -4.94 -1.48
CA GLU A 450 -18.26 -4.29 -0.60
C GLU A 450 -18.22 -4.87 0.82
N ALA A 451 -18.01 -6.20 0.96
CA ALA A 451 -17.84 -6.85 2.25
C ALA A 451 -16.60 -6.39 3.02
N VAL A 452 -15.55 -6.03 2.31
CA VAL A 452 -14.30 -5.51 2.89
C VAL A 452 -14.45 -4.04 3.28
N TRP A 453 -15.28 -3.29 2.53
CA TRP A 453 -15.54 -1.87 2.77
C TRP A 453 -16.45 -1.64 3.98
N ASN A 454 -17.51 -2.47 4.16
CA ASN A 454 -18.49 -2.40 5.25
C ASN A 454 -17.99 -3.13 6.51
#